data_9da8a1ba82374aa8c27f521f05db135b
#
_entry.id   9da8a1ba82374aa8c27f521f05db135b
#
_cell.length_a   1.000
_cell.length_b   1.000
_cell.length_c   1.000
_cell.angle_alpha   90.00
_cell.angle_beta   90.00
_cell.angle_gamma   90.00
#
_symmetry.space_group_name_H-M   'P 1'
#
loop_
_entity.id
_entity.type
_entity.pdbx_description
1 polymer ?
#
loop_
_entity_poly.entity_id
_entity_poly.type
_entity_poly.pdbx_seq_one_letter_code
_entity_poly.pdbx_strand_id
1 'polypeptide(L)'
;NHVYFLPYLMGERSPHNDANARGTFIGMTMDSTRADLYQAVLEGVAFAIRDSFEVAKSLGINIQSSKICGGGAKSPLWKKIFANVLNIRLDIIESEEGPGYGGAILAAVACGEYASVEEAATKLVKVVDSVEPDKELAARYEERYRKFAQIYPTVKELFPKIS
;
A
#
# COMPACT_ATOMS: atom_id res chain seq x y z
N ASN A 1 0.63 11.41 -16.40
CA ASN A 1 0.42 12.20 -15.19
C ASN A 1 1.77 12.58 -14.56
N HIS A 2 1.99 13.86 -14.31
CA HIS A 2 3.21 14.39 -13.70
C HIS A 2 3.04 14.67 -12.21
N VAL A 3 1.84 14.52 -11.69
CA VAL A 3 1.51 14.81 -10.29
C VAL A 3 1.86 13.60 -9.43
N TYR A 4 2.48 13.87 -8.28
CA TYR A 4 2.73 12.89 -7.21
C TYR A 4 2.06 13.37 -5.93
N PHE A 5 1.73 12.43 -5.07
CA PHE A 5 1.15 12.72 -3.76
C PHE A 5 1.86 11.90 -2.67
N LEU A 6 2.40 12.59 -1.66
CA LEU A 6 2.84 11.96 -0.42
C LEU A 6 1.63 11.84 0.52
N PRO A 7 1.21 10.62 0.91
CA PRO A 7 -0.03 10.40 1.67
C PRO A 7 0.12 10.57 3.19
N TYR A 8 1.12 11.30 3.67
CA TYR A 8 1.52 11.37 5.08
C TYR A 8 0.69 12.38 5.88
N LEU A 9 -0.65 12.25 5.87
CA LEU A 9 -1.60 13.23 6.40
C LEU A 9 -1.45 13.49 7.91
N MET A 10 -1.03 12.49 8.67
CA MET A 10 -0.84 12.55 10.13
C MET A 10 0.55 12.05 10.55
N GLY A 11 1.55 12.34 9.76
CA GLY A 11 2.87 11.76 9.88
C GLY A 11 2.96 10.44 9.10
N GLU A 12 4.14 9.87 9.12
CA GLU A 12 4.44 8.60 8.47
C GLU A 12 5.14 7.68 9.48
N ARG A 13 4.61 6.44 9.63
CA ARG A 13 5.10 5.50 10.64
C ARG A 13 6.17 4.55 10.09
N SER A 14 6.00 4.08 8.86
CA SER A 14 6.88 3.08 8.26
C SER A 14 6.99 3.26 6.74
N PRO A 15 8.21 3.44 6.20
CA PRO A 15 9.50 3.22 6.85
C PRO A 15 10.16 4.47 7.47
N HIS A 16 9.62 5.67 7.26
CA HIS A 16 10.32 6.92 7.59
C HIS A 16 10.29 7.27 9.08
N ASN A 17 9.24 6.84 9.81
CA ASN A 17 9.01 7.14 11.23
C ASN A 17 9.10 8.63 11.53
N ASP A 18 8.42 9.46 10.74
CA ASP A 18 8.41 10.91 10.83
C ASP A 18 7.00 11.43 11.20
N ALA A 19 6.83 11.86 12.45
CA ALA A 19 5.59 12.44 12.95
C ALA A 19 5.27 13.81 12.33
N ASN A 20 6.26 14.50 11.76
CA ASN A 20 6.10 15.82 11.15
C ASN A 20 5.76 15.75 9.65
N ALA A 21 5.91 14.57 9.01
CA ALA A 21 5.55 14.42 7.62
C ALA A 21 4.10 14.81 7.35
N ARG A 22 3.83 15.47 6.22
CA ARG A 22 2.48 15.94 5.84
C ARG A 22 2.16 15.56 4.41
N GLY A 23 0.85 15.48 4.12
CA GLY A 23 0.35 15.26 2.78
C GLY A 23 0.83 16.37 1.84
N THR A 24 1.38 15.97 0.69
CA THR A 24 2.02 16.92 -0.23
C THR A 24 1.76 16.53 -1.68
N PHE A 25 1.25 17.47 -2.48
CA PHE A 25 1.19 17.32 -3.94
C PHE A 25 2.41 18.00 -4.58
N ILE A 26 3.04 17.33 -5.55
CA ILE A 26 4.19 17.85 -6.30
C ILE A 26 3.99 17.55 -7.79
N GLY A 27 4.44 18.48 -8.65
CA GLY A 27 4.43 18.32 -10.10
C GLY A 27 3.16 18.80 -10.78
N MET A 28 2.31 19.59 -10.11
CA MET A 28 1.15 20.23 -10.72
C MET A 28 1.55 21.25 -11.76
N THR A 29 0.83 21.28 -12.87
CA THR A 29 0.95 22.27 -13.95
C THR A 29 -0.41 22.90 -14.21
N MET A 30 -0.46 23.91 -15.08
CA MET A 30 -1.73 24.54 -15.50
C MET A 30 -2.69 23.54 -16.18
N ASP A 31 -2.16 22.46 -16.77
CA ASP A 31 -2.94 21.44 -17.46
C ASP A 31 -3.38 20.29 -16.53
N SER A 32 -3.00 20.35 -15.24
CA SER A 32 -3.35 19.32 -14.29
C SER A 32 -4.87 19.32 -14.04
N THR A 33 -5.49 18.16 -14.19
CA THR A 33 -6.92 17.95 -14.01
C THR A 33 -7.24 17.34 -12.64
N ARG A 34 -8.52 17.34 -12.26
CA ARG A 34 -8.98 16.61 -11.07
C ARG A 34 -8.68 15.12 -11.16
N ALA A 35 -8.76 14.53 -12.36
CA ALA A 35 -8.42 13.12 -12.56
C ALA A 35 -6.95 12.83 -12.25
N ASP A 36 -6.05 13.75 -12.64
CA ASP A 36 -4.62 13.61 -12.32
C ASP A 36 -4.37 13.64 -10.80
N LEU A 37 -5.08 14.50 -10.07
CA LEU A 37 -4.98 14.58 -8.61
C LEU A 37 -5.52 13.30 -7.94
N TYR A 38 -6.68 12.80 -8.36
CA TYR A 38 -7.22 11.55 -7.83
C TYR A 38 -6.32 10.37 -8.13
N GLN A 39 -5.79 10.27 -9.35
CA GLN A 39 -4.83 9.24 -9.70
C GLN A 39 -3.56 9.34 -8.85
N ALA A 40 -3.03 10.55 -8.64
CA ALA A 40 -1.85 10.77 -7.80
C ALA A 40 -2.09 10.32 -6.34
N VAL A 41 -3.29 10.52 -5.80
CA VAL A 41 -3.65 10.03 -4.46
C VAL A 41 -3.64 8.50 -4.41
N LEU A 42 -4.31 7.84 -5.37
CA LEU A 42 -4.37 6.37 -5.42
C LEU A 42 -2.98 5.74 -5.59
N GLU A 43 -2.17 6.31 -6.48
CA GLU A 43 -0.81 5.88 -6.73
C GLU A 43 0.11 6.17 -5.53
N GLY A 44 -0.01 7.35 -4.93
CA GLY A 44 0.80 7.77 -3.79
C GLY A 44 0.66 6.86 -2.58
N VAL A 45 -0.58 6.42 -2.27
CA VAL A 45 -0.81 5.43 -1.21
C VAL A 45 -0.18 4.08 -1.57
N ALA A 46 -0.29 3.64 -2.83
CA ALA A 46 0.33 2.40 -3.26
C ALA A 46 1.88 2.48 -3.22
N PHE A 47 2.47 3.61 -3.59
CA PHE A 47 3.91 3.84 -3.49
C PHE A 47 4.40 3.86 -2.04
N ALA A 48 3.68 4.51 -1.13
CA ALA A 48 4.03 4.53 0.29
C ALA A 48 3.98 3.12 0.92
N ILE A 49 3.01 2.28 0.52
CA ILE A 49 2.98 0.87 0.93
C ILE A 49 4.16 0.12 0.32
N ARG A 50 4.52 0.40 -0.93
CA ARG A 50 5.69 -0.20 -1.57
C ARG A 50 6.99 0.12 -0.82
N ASP A 51 7.16 1.29 -0.23
CA ASP A 51 8.32 1.61 0.60
C ASP A 51 8.54 0.55 1.70
N SER A 52 7.45 0.08 2.35
CA SER A 52 7.54 -1.00 3.34
C SER A 52 7.90 -2.36 2.72
N PHE A 53 7.46 -2.64 1.49
CA PHE A 53 7.86 -3.85 0.76
C PHE A 53 9.34 -3.82 0.36
N GLU A 54 9.87 -2.65 0.00
CA GLU A 54 11.30 -2.49 -0.31
C GLU A 54 12.17 -2.71 0.95
N VAL A 55 11.69 -2.31 2.15
CA VAL A 55 12.34 -2.66 3.42
C VAL A 55 12.35 -4.18 3.62
N ALA A 56 11.20 -4.86 3.46
CA ALA A 56 11.15 -6.32 3.57
C ALA A 56 12.12 -7.01 2.59
N LYS A 57 12.15 -6.52 1.35
CA LYS A 57 13.06 -7.02 0.31
C LYS A 57 14.54 -6.81 0.68
N SER A 58 14.89 -5.66 1.26
CA SER A 58 16.27 -5.39 1.74
C SER A 58 16.70 -6.34 2.86
N LEU A 59 15.74 -6.91 3.61
CA LEU A 59 15.97 -7.93 4.63
C LEU A 59 15.96 -9.36 4.07
N GLY A 60 15.92 -9.52 2.74
CA GLY A 60 15.93 -10.82 2.06
C GLY A 60 14.55 -11.49 1.98
N ILE A 61 13.47 -10.82 2.38
CA ILE A 61 12.11 -11.37 2.29
C ILE A 61 11.58 -11.13 0.87
N ASN A 62 11.35 -12.23 0.13
CA ASN A 62 10.80 -12.17 -1.22
C ASN A 62 9.29 -12.40 -1.20
N ILE A 63 8.51 -11.32 -1.30
CA ILE A 63 7.05 -11.36 -1.29
C ILE A 63 6.55 -11.54 -2.72
N GLN A 64 5.88 -12.67 -3.01
CA GLN A 64 5.32 -13.00 -4.34
C GLN A 64 3.81 -12.69 -4.42
N SER A 65 3.13 -12.72 -3.28
CA SER A 65 1.71 -12.39 -3.20
C SER A 65 1.38 -11.76 -1.86
N SER A 66 0.30 -11.02 -1.81
CA SER A 66 -0.24 -10.46 -0.56
C SER A 66 -1.77 -10.48 -0.59
N LYS A 67 -2.38 -10.50 0.58
CA LYS A 67 -3.83 -10.38 0.71
C LYS A 67 -4.21 -8.90 0.85
N ILE A 68 -5.28 -8.50 0.17
CA ILE A 68 -5.83 -7.15 0.30
C ILE A 68 -7.22 -7.20 0.91
N CYS A 69 -7.46 -6.33 1.89
CA CYS A 69 -8.74 -6.20 2.60
C CYS A 69 -9.04 -4.73 2.92
N GLY A 70 -10.21 -4.48 3.50
CA GLY A 70 -10.65 -3.13 3.87
C GLY A 70 -11.32 -2.37 2.73
N GLY A 71 -11.70 -1.11 2.98
CA GLY A 71 -12.49 -0.30 2.05
C GLY A 71 -11.86 -0.10 0.67
N GLY A 72 -10.54 0.08 0.61
CA GLY A 72 -9.80 0.24 -0.64
C GLY A 72 -9.83 -1.00 -1.54
N ALA A 73 -9.95 -2.20 -0.94
CA ALA A 73 -10.07 -3.46 -1.68
C ALA A 73 -11.36 -3.58 -2.49
N LYS A 74 -12.37 -2.74 -2.23
CA LYS A 74 -13.62 -2.68 -3.01
C LYS A 74 -13.43 -2.03 -4.39
N SER A 75 -12.41 -1.22 -4.57
CA SER A 75 -12.14 -0.53 -5.84
C SER A 75 -11.36 -1.41 -6.81
N PRO A 76 -11.94 -1.84 -7.95
CA PRO A 76 -11.23 -2.61 -8.96
C PRO A 76 -10.01 -1.86 -9.53
N LEU A 77 -10.14 -0.54 -9.69
CA LEU A 77 -9.05 0.31 -10.16
C LEU A 77 -7.88 0.31 -9.16
N TRP A 78 -8.17 0.51 -7.88
CA TRP A 78 -7.13 0.60 -6.86
C TRP A 78 -6.40 -0.73 -6.65
N LYS A 79 -7.13 -1.86 -6.70
CA LYS A 79 -6.52 -3.20 -6.69
C LYS A 79 -5.52 -3.39 -7.83
N LYS A 80 -5.87 -2.95 -9.05
CA LYS A 80 -4.96 -2.99 -10.20
C LYS A 80 -3.75 -2.09 -10.02
N ILE A 81 -3.93 -0.89 -9.47
CA ILE A 81 -2.81 0.02 -9.16
C ILE A 81 -1.86 -0.66 -8.16
N PHE A 82 -2.37 -1.23 -7.07
CA PHE A 82 -1.55 -1.93 -6.09
C PHE A 82 -0.80 -3.13 -6.70
N ALA A 83 -1.48 -3.99 -7.44
CA ALA A 83 -0.83 -5.14 -8.08
C ALA A 83 0.33 -4.71 -8.98
N ASN A 84 0.13 -3.65 -9.78
CA ASN A 84 1.14 -3.15 -10.70
C ASN A 84 2.27 -2.39 -9.99
N VAL A 85 1.96 -1.59 -8.96
CA VAL A 85 2.96 -0.84 -8.19
C VAL A 85 3.85 -1.77 -7.38
N LEU A 86 3.27 -2.77 -6.75
CA LEU A 86 4.00 -3.77 -5.96
C LEU A 86 4.62 -4.87 -6.82
N ASN A 87 4.14 -5.01 -8.06
CA ASN A 87 4.51 -6.08 -9.00
C ASN A 87 4.37 -7.49 -8.39
N ILE A 88 3.27 -7.72 -7.68
CA ILE A 88 2.91 -9.00 -7.05
C ILE A 88 1.44 -9.34 -7.29
N ARG A 89 1.09 -10.60 -7.15
CA ARG A 89 -0.31 -11.02 -7.11
C ARG A 89 -0.97 -10.53 -5.83
N LEU A 90 -2.18 -9.97 -5.95
CA LEU A 90 -3.03 -9.60 -4.83
C LEU A 90 -4.21 -10.57 -4.74
N ASP A 91 -4.27 -11.30 -3.62
CA ASP A 91 -5.37 -12.20 -3.30
C ASP A 91 -6.47 -11.41 -2.57
N ILE A 92 -7.71 -11.53 -3.05
CA ILE A 92 -8.89 -10.89 -2.46
C ILE A 92 -9.54 -11.91 -1.54
N ILE A 93 -9.69 -11.55 -0.27
CA ILE A 93 -10.31 -12.42 0.72
C ILE A 93 -11.82 -12.19 0.82
N GLU A 94 -12.55 -13.24 1.19
CA GLU A 94 -14.01 -13.22 1.36
C GLU A 94 -14.45 -12.21 2.44
N SER A 95 -13.69 -12.09 3.52
CA SER A 95 -14.00 -11.15 4.61
C SER A 95 -13.60 -9.71 4.26
N GLU A 96 -14.54 -8.79 4.41
CA GLU A 96 -14.28 -7.35 4.32
C GLU A 96 -13.62 -6.78 5.58
N GLU A 97 -13.69 -7.51 6.69
CA GLU A 97 -13.17 -7.13 8.00
C GLU A 97 -11.67 -7.45 8.11
N GLY A 98 -10.83 -6.45 7.98
CA GLY A 98 -9.37 -6.62 8.06
C GLY A 98 -8.87 -6.87 9.50
N PRO A 99 -8.64 -5.81 10.31
CA PRO A 99 -8.07 -5.95 11.65
C PRO A 99 -8.97 -6.71 12.62
N GLY A 100 -10.31 -6.49 12.55
CA GLY A 100 -11.29 -7.20 13.39
C GLY A 100 -11.27 -8.69 13.14
N TYR A 101 -11.19 -9.12 11.88
CA TYR A 101 -11.09 -10.54 11.54
C TYR A 101 -9.78 -11.17 12.02
N GLY A 102 -8.66 -10.44 11.90
CA GLY A 102 -7.39 -10.85 12.47
C GLY A 102 -7.46 -11.05 14.00
N GLY A 103 -8.12 -10.12 14.71
CA GLY A 103 -8.38 -10.24 16.15
C GLY A 103 -9.22 -11.46 16.51
N ALA A 104 -10.26 -11.77 15.72
CA ALA A 104 -11.09 -12.96 15.91
C ALA A 104 -10.30 -14.27 15.72
N ILE A 105 -9.41 -14.32 14.72
CA ILE A 105 -8.51 -15.46 14.51
C ILE A 105 -7.60 -15.67 15.72
N LEU A 106 -6.99 -14.60 16.24
CA LEU A 106 -6.14 -14.67 17.43
C LEU A 106 -6.93 -15.15 18.66
N ALA A 107 -8.15 -14.66 18.85
CA ALA A 107 -9.03 -15.09 19.95
C ALA A 107 -9.39 -16.58 19.84
N ALA A 108 -9.70 -17.06 18.64
CA ALA A 108 -10.01 -18.49 18.42
C ALA A 108 -8.82 -19.40 18.77
N VAL A 109 -7.60 -18.98 18.45
CA VAL A 109 -6.40 -19.71 18.89
C VAL A 109 -6.20 -19.65 20.40
N ALA A 110 -6.41 -18.49 21.01
CA ALA A 110 -6.27 -18.32 22.46
C ALA A 110 -7.29 -19.17 23.25
N CYS A 111 -8.50 -19.39 22.69
CA CYS A 111 -9.52 -20.28 23.27
C CYS A 111 -9.29 -21.76 22.99
N GLY A 112 -8.25 -22.12 22.22
CA GLY A 112 -7.93 -23.52 21.92
C GLY A 112 -8.72 -24.16 20.77
N GLU A 113 -9.49 -23.36 19.99
CA GLU A 113 -10.21 -23.87 18.81
C GLU A 113 -9.26 -24.27 17.66
N TYR A 114 -8.06 -23.67 17.62
CA TYR A 114 -7.00 -23.98 16.68
C TYR A 114 -5.67 -24.08 17.41
N ALA A 115 -4.80 -24.98 16.94
CA ALA A 115 -3.50 -25.20 17.55
C ALA A 115 -2.51 -24.05 17.31
N SER A 116 -2.70 -23.28 16.22
CA SER A 116 -1.83 -22.17 15.87
C SER A 116 -2.57 -21.11 15.03
N VAL A 117 -1.99 -19.90 14.98
CA VAL A 117 -2.49 -18.81 14.11
C VAL A 117 -2.42 -19.22 12.63
N GLU A 118 -1.38 -19.94 12.25
CA GLU A 118 -1.18 -20.42 10.88
C GLU A 118 -2.28 -21.40 10.47
N GLU A 119 -2.61 -22.37 11.34
CA GLU A 119 -3.72 -23.31 11.10
C GLU A 119 -5.06 -22.57 10.98
N ALA A 120 -5.35 -21.67 11.92
CA ALA A 120 -6.58 -20.90 11.93
C ALA A 120 -6.68 -20.02 10.67
N ALA A 121 -5.63 -19.30 10.30
CA ALA A 121 -5.62 -18.46 9.12
C ALA A 121 -5.81 -19.28 7.83
N THR A 122 -5.19 -20.46 7.73
CA THR A 122 -5.32 -21.35 6.56
C THR A 122 -6.77 -21.83 6.40
N LYS A 123 -7.46 -22.13 7.51
CA LYS A 123 -8.84 -22.62 7.48
C LYS A 123 -9.87 -21.52 7.29
N LEU A 124 -9.64 -20.36 7.89
CA LEU A 124 -10.64 -19.28 7.98
C LEU A 124 -10.50 -18.24 6.86
N VAL A 125 -9.27 -17.93 6.41
CA VAL A 125 -9.05 -16.90 5.38
C VAL A 125 -9.21 -17.52 4.00
N LYS A 126 -10.38 -17.32 3.40
CA LYS A 126 -10.70 -17.81 2.07
C LYS A 126 -10.37 -16.73 1.03
N VAL A 127 -9.60 -17.12 0.01
CA VAL A 127 -9.35 -16.31 -1.17
C VAL A 127 -10.49 -16.55 -2.16
N VAL A 128 -11.14 -15.49 -2.60
CA VAL A 128 -12.29 -15.56 -3.53
C VAL A 128 -11.97 -15.05 -4.92
N ASP A 129 -10.91 -14.26 -5.07
CA ASP A 129 -10.46 -13.72 -6.35
C ASP A 129 -9.00 -13.29 -6.25
N SER A 130 -8.35 -12.98 -7.36
CA SER A 130 -6.99 -12.46 -7.41
C SER A 130 -6.80 -11.44 -8.53
N VAL A 131 -5.82 -10.55 -8.36
CA VAL A 131 -5.41 -9.58 -9.37
C VAL A 131 -3.93 -9.77 -9.63
N GLU A 132 -3.60 -10.15 -10.88
CA GLU A 132 -2.22 -10.25 -11.34
C GLU A 132 -1.70 -8.91 -11.84
N PRO A 133 -0.40 -8.62 -11.67
CA PRO A 133 0.21 -7.43 -12.25
C PRO A 133 0.30 -7.56 -13.78
N ASP A 134 0.05 -6.45 -14.48
CA ASP A 134 0.37 -6.30 -15.89
C ASP A 134 1.84 -5.90 -16.03
N LYS A 135 2.61 -6.65 -16.80
CA LYS A 135 4.07 -6.46 -16.93
C LYS A 135 4.47 -5.09 -17.50
N GLU A 136 3.71 -4.58 -18.46
CA GLU A 136 4.01 -3.27 -19.06
C GLU A 136 3.69 -2.14 -18.09
N LEU A 137 2.54 -2.21 -17.41
CA LEU A 137 2.16 -1.25 -16.39
C LEU A 137 3.10 -1.32 -15.19
N ALA A 138 3.51 -2.48 -14.74
CA ALA A 138 4.47 -2.64 -13.65
C ALA A 138 5.81 -1.99 -13.98
N ALA A 139 6.32 -2.14 -15.21
CA ALA A 139 7.54 -1.47 -15.65
C ALA A 139 7.39 0.08 -15.64
N ARG A 140 6.23 0.60 -16.09
CA ARG A 140 5.95 2.04 -16.03
C ARG A 140 5.82 2.55 -14.59
N TYR A 141 5.21 1.78 -13.69
CA TYR A 141 5.14 2.12 -12.27
C TYR A 141 6.49 2.04 -11.56
N GLU A 142 7.40 1.17 -11.99
CA GLU A 142 8.77 1.14 -11.50
C GLU A 142 9.49 2.48 -11.71
N GLU A 143 9.38 3.06 -12.92
CA GLU A 143 9.96 4.38 -13.20
C GLU A 143 9.31 5.49 -12.37
N ARG A 144 7.99 5.43 -12.18
CA ARG A 144 7.26 6.41 -11.37
C ARG A 144 7.63 6.29 -9.90
N TYR A 145 7.75 5.07 -9.40
CA TYR A 145 8.14 4.82 -8.01
C TYR A 145 9.54 5.35 -7.70
N ARG A 146 10.52 5.16 -8.60
CA ARG A 146 11.86 5.72 -8.43
C ARG A 146 11.87 7.24 -8.29
N LYS A 147 10.95 7.93 -8.95
CA LYS A 147 10.77 9.38 -8.79
C LYS A 147 10.07 9.70 -7.47
N PHE A 148 9.01 8.96 -7.12
CA PHE A 148 8.31 9.13 -5.86
C PHE A 148 9.24 8.98 -4.65
N ALA A 149 10.08 7.96 -4.63
CA ALA A 149 11.01 7.66 -3.53
C ALA A 149 12.02 8.80 -3.25
N GLN A 150 12.25 9.70 -4.23
CA GLN A 150 13.13 10.87 -4.06
C GLN A 150 12.41 12.06 -3.41
N ILE A 151 11.08 12.09 -3.40
CA ILE A 151 10.33 13.27 -2.98
C ILE A 151 10.48 13.48 -1.47
N TYR A 152 10.14 12.47 -0.66
CA TYR A 152 10.19 12.60 0.80
C TYR A 152 11.57 13.02 1.32
N PRO A 153 12.69 12.39 0.94
CA PRO A 153 14.01 12.82 1.39
C PRO A 153 14.35 14.27 1.04
N THR A 154 13.79 14.77 -0.08
CA THR A 154 14.02 16.14 -0.54
C THR A 154 13.21 17.17 0.25
N VAL A 155 11.97 16.83 0.65
CA VAL A 155 11.06 17.81 1.29
C VAL A 155 10.98 17.66 2.81
N LYS A 156 11.49 16.59 3.41
CA LYS A 156 11.35 16.28 4.83
C LYS A 156 11.77 17.42 5.77
N GLU A 157 12.81 18.17 5.41
CA GLU A 157 13.32 19.28 6.23
C GLU A 157 12.37 20.49 6.27
N LEU A 158 11.35 20.51 5.42
CA LEU A 158 10.32 21.56 5.44
C LEU A 158 9.22 21.26 6.46
N PHE A 159 8.90 20.00 6.70
CA PHE A 159 7.76 19.62 7.54
C PHE A 159 7.84 20.20 8.95
N PRO A 160 8.95 20.12 9.69
CA PRO A 160 9.05 20.72 11.02
C PRO A 160 8.94 22.26 11.03
N LYS A 161 9.12 22.90 9.87
CA LYS A 161 9.08 24.37 9.74
C LYS A 161 7.68 24.90 9.43
N ILE A 162 6.78 24.02 8.96
CA ILE A 162 5.41 24.37 8.53
C ILE A 162 4.32 23.66 9.35
N SER A 163 4.70 22.81 10.29
CA SER A 163 3.77 22.04 11.16
C SER A 163 3.48 22.77 12.44
#